data_3bec6470cb7f773ef12b63d5a41964b2
#
_entry.id   3bec6470cb7f773ef12b63d5a41964b2
#
_cell.length_a   1.000
_cell.length_b   1.000
_cell.length_c   1.000
_cell.angle_alpha   90.00
_cell.angle_beta   90.00
_cell.angle_gamma   90.00
#
_symmetry.space_group_name_H-M   'P 1'
#
loop_
_entity.id
_entity.type
_entity.pdbx_description
1 polymer ?
#
loop_
_entity_poly.entity_id
_entity_poly.type
_entity_poly.pdbx_seq_one_letter_code
_entity_poly.pdbx_strand_id
1 'polypeptide(L)'
;MREKSDSVFYNVDWVTVIIFLCLITMGWFNIYSAVYDPAKSNIFDLGRPENKQMIFIGISVLLAFTILIIDASFFTATAFFIYAGIVLLNVAVAFLGKDIKGSHSWFNFGSISLQPAEFAKWATGLALAKYLSGITITDTRRVLFMTLGIIFLPVLVIVVLQNETGCALVFAAFIFVLYREGIIPGYILLFGLLFSVAYIIGIKYPCTIVHLDKDFKPTKEPTEFHFKALAIFVFVLALMAVVRLLMIRRTLKEILLSLALIVFFSGTYFTSPIILEKLPDHMKGRIKCWLGLPVPRAMHDKYAYNTDQSMIAIGSGGWFGKGYLQGTQTKFRFVPEQETDFIFCTVGEEWGFVGTAFIIIVYLILIIRLIIMSERQRSDFTRIFGYGVAAIFFIHLIVNVGMTIGLLPVIGIPLPFFSYGGSSLISFTILLFIFVKLDSQRLLILR
;
A
#
# COMPACT_ATOMS: atom_id res chain seq x y z
N MET A 1 -10.63 43.99 10.61
CA MET A 1 -10.71 42.55 10.89
C MET A 1 -9.57 41.77 10.15
N ARG A 2 -8.34 42.26 10.18
CA ARG A 2 -7.17 41.70 9.46
C ARG A 2 -6.08 41.12 10.37
N GLU A 3 -6.23 41.26 11.72
CA GLU A 3 -5.14 40.97 12.67
C GLU A 3 -5.11 39.57 13.29
N LYS A 4 -6.02 38.65 12.91
CA LYS A 4 -6.02 37.27 13.47
C LYS A 4 -5.46 36.19 12.55
N SER A 5 -4.90 36.56 11.37
CA SER A 5 -4.40 35.61 10.38
C SER A 5 -2.90 35.33 10.43
N ASP A 6 -2.14 36.01 11.27
CA ASP A 6 -0.66 35.99 11.22
C ASP A 6 -0.01 34.83 12.01
N SER A 7 -0.76 34.05 12.75
CA SER A 7 -0.15 32.88 13.39
C SER A 7 -0.18 31.68 12.41
N VAL A 8 1.01 31.20 12.06
CA VAL A 8 1.25 30.02 11.21
C VAL A 8 0.43 28.80 11.67
N PHE A 9 0.04 28.75 12.93
CA PHE A 9 -0.65 27.64 13.59
C PHE A 9 -2.17 27.83 13.77
N TYR A 10 -2.74 28.96 13.33
CA TYR A 10 -4.12 29.35 13.68
C TYR A 10 -5.18 28.34 13.21
N ASN A 11 -5.01 27.74 12.04
CA ASN A 11 -5.99 26.82 11.42
C ASN A 11 -5.45 25.39 11.23
N VAL A 12 -4.36 25.03 11.92
CA VAL A 12 -3.79 23.69 11.84
C VAL A 12 -4.75 22.69 12.48
N ASP A 13 -4.94 21.56 11.83
CA ASP A 13 -5.75 20.47 12.37
C ASP A 13 -4.97 19.69 13.45
N TRP A 14 -5.06 20.18 14.69
CA TRP A 14 -4.34 19.61 15.83
C TRP A 14 -4.72 18.15 16.12
N VAL A 15 -5.93 17.72 15.76
CA VAL A 15 -6.34 16.31 15.91
C VAL A 15 -5.45 15.41 15.06
N THR A 16 -5.21 15.76 13.80
CA THR A 16 -4.30 15.03 12.92
C THR A 16 -2.86 15.03 13.46
N VAL A 17 -2.39 16.18 14.00
CA VAL A 17 -1.05 16.28 14.59
C VAL A 17 -0.92 15.39 15.83
N ILE A 18 -1.94 15.35 16.70
CA ILE A 18 -1.93 14.49 17.90
C ILE A 18 -1.91 13.01 17.50
N ILE A 19 -2.72 12.61 16.51
CA ILE A 19 -2.73 11.22 16.01
C ILE A 19 -1.35 10.85 15.43
N PHE A 20 -0.73 11.74 14.66
CA PHE A 20 0.63 11.56 14.14
C PHE A 20 1.64 11.32 15.26
N LEU A 21 1.65 12.18 16.30
CA LEU A 21 2.54 12.04 17.45
C LEU A 21 2.27 10.75 18.23
N CYS A 22 1.01 10.39 18.40
CA CYS A 22 0.60 9.14 19.05
C CYS A 22 1.14 7.92 18.28
N LEU A 23 0.94 7.86 16.97
CA LEU A 23 1.41 6.74 16.13
C LEU A 23 2.93 6.61 16.14
N ILE A 24 3.68 7.71 16.03
CA ILE A 24 5.15 7.68 16.08
C ILE A 24 5.64 7.19 17.45
N THR A 25 5.03 7.68 18.52
CA THR A 25 5.42 7.29 19.89
C THR A 25 5.14 5.81 20.11
N MET A 26 3.94 5.33 19.75
CA MET A 26 3.58 3.92 19.87
C MET A 26 4.48 3.05 18.97
N GLY A 27 4.75 3.51 17.74
CA GLY A 27 5.66 2.83 16.81
C GLY A 27 7.06 2.68 17.41
N TRP A 28 7.60 3.74 18.01
CA TRP A 28 8.91 3.68 18.64
C TRP A 28 8.97 2.69 19.81
N PHE A 29 7.96 2.66 20.69
CA PHE A 29 7.89 1.67 21.76
C PHE A 29 7.85 0.24 21.23
N ASN A 30 7.12 -0.01 20.16
CA ASN A 30 7.06 -1.34 19.55
C ASN A 30 8.36 -1.72 18.81
N ILE A 31 9.03 -0.76 18.16
CA ILE A 31 10.35 -0.98 17.55
C ILE A 31 11.36 -1.31 18.66
N TYR A 32 11.36 -0.56 19.77
CA TYR A 32 12.20 -0.83 20.90
C TYR A 32 11.99 -2.26 21.43
N SER A 33 10.73 -2.69 21.58
CA SER A 33 10.42 -4.05 22.01
C SER A 33 10.89 -5.11 21.01
N ALA A 34 10.66 -4.88 19.71
CA ALA A 34 11.06 -5.81 18.65
C ALA A 34 12.58 -6.06 18.59
N VAL A 35 13.40 -5.07 19.00
CA VAL A 35 14.87 -5.13 18.93
C VAL A 35 15.52 -5.30 20.30
N TYR A 36 14.73 -5.33 21.36
CA TYR A 36 15.22 -5.38 22.73
C TYR A 36 16.15 -6.58 23.00
N ASP A 37 17.36 -6.29 23.48
CA ASP A 37 18.36 -7.27 23.90
C ASP A 37 18.86 -6.90 25.32
N PRO A 38 18.54 -7.70 26.35
CA PRO A 38 18.94 -7.39 27.72
C PRO A 38 20.45 -7.34 27.93
N ALA A 39 21.23 -8.01 27.08
CA ALA A 39 22.71 -8.08 27.18
C ALA A 39 23.40 -6.79 26.67
N LYS A 40 22.68 -5.93 25.95
CA LYS A 40 23.21 -4.73 25.29
C LYS A 40 22.42 -3.49 25.71
N SER A 41 22.72 -2.94 26.89
CA SER A 41 21.94 -1.85 27.51
C SER A 41 22.36 -0.40 27.14
N ASN A 42 23.27 -0.20 26.19
CA ASN A 42 23.72 1.14 25.82
C ASN A 42 22.67 1.89 24.98
N ILE A 43 21.97 2.84 25.59
CA ILE A 43 20.91 3.67 24.98
C ILE A 43 21.45 4.61 23.90
N PHE A 44 22.76 4.86 23.81
CA PHE A 44 23.38 5.80 22.87
C PHE A 44 24.11 5.11 21.70
N ASP A 45 23.95 3.81 21.51
CA ASP A 45 24.58 3.11 20.39
C ASP A 45 23.82 3.36 19.09
N LEU A 46 24.35 4.25 18.22
CA LEU A 46 23.83 4.55 16.90
C LEU A 46 23.84 3.37 15.91
N GLY A 47 24.41 2.24 16.30
CA GLY A 47 24.29 1.00 15.54
C GLY A 47 22.90 0.36 15.59
N ARG A 48 22.10 0.69 16.62
CA ARG A 48 20.81 0.04 16.91
C ARG A 48 19.63 0.71 16.18
N PRO A 49 18.67 -0.08 15.64
CA PRO A 49 17.52 0.44 14.91
C PRO A 49 16.69 1.44 15.71
N GLU A 50 16.39 1.18 16.99
CA GLU A 50 15.58 2.03 17.84
C GLU A 50 16.20 3.41 18.06
N ASN A 51 17.54 3.50 18.18
CA ASN A 51 18.24 4.78 18.36
C ASN A 51 18.28 5.57 17.05
N LYS A 52 18.48 4.89 15.91
CA LYS A 52 18.34 5.52 14.58
C LYS A 52 16.94 6.06 14.37
N GLN A 53 15.92 5.31 14.79
CA GLN A 53 14.53 5.73 14.66
C GLN A 53 14.25 7.01 15.46
N MET A 54 14.81 7.19 16.65
CA MET A 54 14.70 8.44 17.41
C MET A 54 15.25 9.65 16.64
N ILE A 55 16.40 9.47 15.96
CA ILE A 55 16.95 10.54 15.11
C ILE A 55 16.01 10.86 13.94
N PHE A 56 15.47 9.81 13.28
CA PHE A 56 14.51 10.02 12.20
C PHE A 56 13.21 10.65 12.67
N ILE A 57 12.75 10.36 13.90
CA ILE A 57 11.61 11.04 14.53
C ILE A 57 11.93 12.53 14.71
N GLY A 58 13.11 12.87 15.26
CA GLY A 58 13.55 14.26 15.41
C GLY A 58 13.58 15.01 14.08
N ILE A 59 14.16 14.40 13.04
CA ILE A 59 14.19 14.98 11.68
C ILE A 59 12.76 15.15 11.14
N SER A 60 11.89 14.16 11.32
CA SER A 60 10.51 14.19 10.85
C SER A 60 9.69 15.28 11.52
N VAL A 61 9.84 15.48 12.84
CA VAL A 61 9.19 16.56 13.57
C VAL A 61 9.70 17.94 13.10
N LEU A 62 11.00 18.08 12.89
CA LEU A 62 11.58 19.31 12.34
C LEU A 62 11.07 19.61 10.93
N LEU A 63 10.98 18.59 10.05
CA LEU A 63 10.42 18.72 8.72
C LEU A 63 8.94 19.07 8.75
N ALA A 64 8.16 18.46 9.64
CA ALA A 64 6.75 18.78 9.84
C ALA A 64 6.58 20.27 10.19
N PHE A 65 7.39 20.76 11.12
CA PHE A 65 7.40 22.16 11.51
C PHE A 65 7.81 23.08 10.34
N THR A 66 8.87 22.71 9.60
CA THR A 66 9.33 23.46 8.42
C THR A 66 8.26 23.56 7.35
N ILE A 67 7.55 22.45 7.06
CA ILE A 67 6.46 22.42 6.08
C ILE A 67 5.30 23.32 6.50
N LEU A 68 4.99 23.39 7.79
CA LEU A 68 3.95 24.30 8.30
C LEU A 68 4.31 25.78 8.14
N ILE A 69 5.58 26.14 8.06
CA ILE A 69 6.03 27.52 7.84
C ILE A 69 5.95 27.88 6.34
N ILE A 70 6.25 26.94 5.44
CA ILE A 70 6.24 27.17 3.99
C ILE A 70 4.81 27.52 3.54
N ASP A 71 4.68 28.49 2.62
CA ASP A 71 3.38 28.85 2.05
C ASP A 71 2.80 27.72 1.20
N ALA A 72 1.47 27.49 1.28
CA ALA A 72 0.79 26.46 0.50
C ALA A 72 0.90 26.69 -1.02
N SER A 73 1.02 27.94 -1.48
CA SER A 73 1.21 28.28 -2.89
C SER A 73 2.51 27.71 -3.46
N PHE A 74 3.53 27.52 -2.62
CA PHE A 74 4.79 26.88 -3.03
C PHE A 74 4.54 25.45 -3.57
N PHE A 75 3.77 24.64 -2.85
CA PHE A 75 3.49 23.27 -3.26
C PHE A 75 2.65 23.20 -4.54
N THR A 76 1.70 24.12 -4.71
CA THR A 76 0.89 24.18 -5.94
C THR A 76 1.69 24.67 -7.14
N ALA A 77 2.61 25.61 -6.95
CA ALA A 77 3.45 26.14 -8.04
C ALA A 77 4.54 25.14 -8.47
N THR A 78 5.14 24.44 -7.51
CA THR A 78 6.30 23.57 -7.77
C THR A 78 5.93 22.09 -7.97
N ALA A 79 4.66 21.72 -7.95
CA ALA A 79 4.19 20.33 -7.99
C ALA A 79 4.81 19.49 -9.13
N PHE A 80 4.84 19.99 -10.36
CA PHE A 80 5.44 19.29 -11.51
C PHE A 80 6.97 19.25 -11.45
N PHE A 81 7.61 20.29 -10.94
CA PHE A 81 9.07 20.31 -10.77
C PHE A 81 9.50 19.27 -9.71
N ILE A 82 8.78 19.21 -8.59
CA ILE A 82 9.02 18.20 -7.56
C ILE A 82 8.82 16.79 -8.13
N TYR A 83 7.72 16.57 -8.87
CA TYR A 83 7.44 15.29 -9.51
C TYR A 83 8.57 14.87 -10.46
N ALA A 84 8.96 15.77 -11.39
CA ALA A 84 10.03 15.50 -12.34
C ALA A 84 11.37 15.20 -11.63
N GLY A 85 11.72 15.99 -10.61
CA GLY A 85 12.94 15.80 -9.83
C GLY A 85 12.96 14.45 -9.12
N ILE A 86 11.83 14.02 -8.52
CA ILE A 86 11.75 12.73 -7.83
C ILE A 86 11.73 11.56 -8.82
N VAL A 87 11.07 11.69 -9.97
CA VAL A 87 11.15 10.66 -11.04
C VAL A 87 12.59 10.51 -11.53
N LEU A 88 13.32 11.63 -11.78
CA LEU A 88 14.73 11.59 -12.14
C LEU A 88 15.58 10.94 -11.04
N LEU A 89 15.31 11.25 -9.78
CA LEU A 89 16.00 10.62 -8.64
C LEU A 89 15.75 9.09 -8.59
N ASN A 90 14.53 8.66 -8.92
CA ASN A 90 14.19 7.24 -9.03
C ASN A 90 14.92 6.57 -10.22
N VAL A 91 15.09 7.26 -11.34
CA VAL A 91 15.91 6.75 -12.44
C VAL A 91 17.38 6.68 -12.01
N ALA A 92 17.91 7.73 -11.36
CA ALA A 92 19.29 7.78 -10.91
C ALA A 92 19.63 6.65 -9.93
N VAL A 93 18.74 6.31 -8.97
CA VAL A 93 19.00 5.23 -8.02
C VAL A 93 19.08 3.86 -8.67
N ALA A 94 18.37 3.63 -9.77
CA ALA A 94 18.45 2.37 -10.50
C ALA A 94 19.87 2.10 -11.08
N PHE A 95 20.64 3.15 -11.38
CA PHE A 95 22.00 3.04 -11.91
C PHE A 95 23.07 3.24 -10.84
N LEU A 96 22.82 4.07 -9.82
CA LEU A 96 23.80 4.47 -8.81
C LEU A 96 23.55 3.82 -7.44
N GLY A 97 22.41 3.18 -7.27
CA GLY A 97 22.00 2.54 -6.01
C GLY A 97 22.73 1.24 -5.74
N LYS A 98 22.76 0.86 -4.46
CA LYS A 98 23.25 -0.45 -4.04
C LYS A 98 22.17 -1.52 -4.24
N ASP A 99 22.61 -2.71 -4.65
CA ASP A 99 21.74 -3.90 -4.66
C ASP A 99 21.50 -4.36 -3.21
N ILE A 100 20.22 -4.29 -2.79
CA ILE A 100 19.77 -4.82 -1.52
C ILE A 100 18.65 -5.82 -1.81
N LYS A 101 18.90 -7.09 -1.52
CA LYS A 101 17.93 -8.19 -1.73
C LYS A 101 17.44 -8.31 -3.19
N GLY A 102 18.27 -7.94 -4.18
CA GLY A 102 17.91 -8.00 -5.60
C GLY A 102 17.18 -6.77 -6.15
N SER A 103 17.14 -5.68 -5.39
CA SER A 103 16.54 -4.40 -5.79
C SER A 103 17.58 -3.28 -5.74
N HIS A 104 17.66 -2.49 -6.81
CA HIS A 104 18.52 -1.30 -6.92
C HIS A 104 17.74 -0.03 -6.58
N SER A 105 17.14 0.04 -5.38
CA SER A 105 16.22 1.10 -4.95
C SER A 105 16.74 1.99 -3.83
N TRP A 106 17.98 1.79 -3.35
CA TRP A 106 18.51 2.45 -2.17
C TRP A 106 19.79 3.23 -2.44
N PHE A 107 19.78 4.51 -2.07
CA PHE A 107 21.02 5.28 -1.86
C PHE A 107 21.50 5.08 -0.43
N ASN A 108 22.76 4.66 -0.26
CA ASN A 108 23.36 4.49 1.05
C ASN A 108 24.43 5.58 1.29
N PHE A 109 24.15 6.42 2.28
CA PHE A 109 25.08 7.47 2.76
C PHE A 109 25.58 7.08 4.15
N GLY A 110 26.51 6.11 4.19
CA GLY A 110 27.02 5.58 5.44
C GLY A 110 25.97 4.81 6.24
N SER A 111 25.52 5.38 7.37
CA SER A 111 24.50 4.77 8.25
C SER A 111 23.05 5.09 7.84
N ILE A 112 22.84 5.97 6.88
CA ILE A 112 21.51 6.42 6.42
C ILE A 112 21.26 5.85 5.03
N SER A 113 20.13 5.17 4.85
CA SER A 113 19.65 4.68 3.57
C SER A 113 18.41 5.47 3.13
N LEU A 114 18.41 5.96 1.90
CA LEU A 114 17.31 6.72 1.33
C LEU A 114 16.71 5.93 0.16
N GLN A 115 15.38 5.73 0.20
CA GLN A 115 14.60 5.06 -0.85
C GLN A 115 13.77 6.09 -1.63
N PRO A 116 14.15 6.49 -2.84
CA PRO A 116 13.42 7.49 -3.62
C PRO A 116 11.99 7.09 -3.98
N ALA A 117 11.70 5.79 -4.07
CA ALA A 117 10.37 5.26 -4.34
C ALA A 117 9.34 5.69 -3.28
N GLU A 118 9.76 5.85 -2.01
CA GLU A 118 8.90 6.37 -0.95
C GLU A 118 8.44 7.80 -1.23
N PHE A 119 9.33 8.62 -1.75
CA PHE A 119 9.06 10.02 -2.08
C PHE A 119 8.23 10.17 -3.35
N ALA A 120 8.29 9.21 -4.28
CA ALA A 120 7.51 9.22 -5.51
C ALA A 120 6.00 9.21 -5.25
N LYS A 121 5.54 8.61 -4.15
CA LYS A 121 4.11 8.53 -3.80
C LYS A 121 3.48 9.92 -3.61
N TRP A 122 4.04 10.76 -2.74
CA TRP A 122 3.49 12.08 -2.50
C TRP A 122 3.75 13.06 -3.66
N ALA A 123 4.87 12.92 -4.37
CA ALA A 123 5.15 13.73 -5.55
C ALA A 123 4.15 13.46 -6.68
N THR A 124 3.79 12.19 -6.89
CA THR A 124 2.74 11.80 -7.83
C THR A 124 1.38 12.35 -7.40
N GLY A 125 1.08 12.32 -6.10
CA GLY A 125 -0.12 12.95 -5.53
C GLY A 125 -0.22 14.44 -5.83
N LEU A 126 0.89 15.19 -5.67
CA LEU A 126 0.95 16.62 -6.01
C LEU A 126 0.77 16.87 -7.50
N ALA A 127 1.46 16.11 -8.37
CA ALA A 127 1.37 16.26 -9.81
C ALA A 127 -0.04 15.94 -10.32
N LEU A 128 -0.65 14.86 -9.80
CA LEU A 128 -2.01 14.48 -10.13
C LEU A 128 -3.02 15.56 -9.71
N ALA A 129 -2.90 16.07 -8.49
CA ALA A 129 -3.74 17.13 -7.97
C ALA A 129 -3.58 18.42 -8.81
N LYS A 130 -2.35 18.79 -9.18
CA LYS A 130 -2.08 19.95 -10.03
C LYS A 130 -2.65 19.80 -11.41
N TYR A 131 -2.52 18.62 -12.02
CA TYR A 131 -3.06 18.35 -13.34
C TYR A 131 -4.59 18.43 -13.32
N LEU A 132 -5.26 17.71 -12.44
CA LEU A 132 -6.72 17.63 -12.38
C LEU A 132 -7.38 18.94 -11.98
N SER A 133 -6.77 19.71 -11.06
CA SER A 133 -7.32 21.02 -10.65
C SER A 133 -7.23 22.10 -11.73
N GLY A 134 -6.38 21.92 -12.73
CA GLY A 134 -6.18 22.89 -13.83
C GLY A 134 -7.03 22.63 -15.07
N ILE A 135 -7.84 21.56 -15.08
CA ILE A 135 -8.55 21.14 -16.30
C ILE A 135 -10.06 21.17 -16.07
N THR A 136 -10.78 21.77 -17.03
CA THR A 136 -12.21 21.52 -17.18
C THR A 136 -12.36 20.18 -17.90
N ILE A 137 -13.05 19.20 -17.29
CA ILE A 137 -13.21 17.85 -17.84
C ILE A 137 -14.15 17.91 -19.06
N THR A 138 -13.61 18.31 -20.20
CA THR A 138 -14.33 18.33 -21.48
C THR A 138 -14.12 17.05 -22.28
N ASP A 139 -12.94 16.43 -22.17
CA ASP A 139 -12.60 15.16 -22.82
C ASP A 139 -12.08 14.16 -21.80
N THR A 140 -12.97 13.33 -21.28
CA THR A 140 -12.68 12.31 -20.26
C THR A 140 -11.58 11.34 -20.71
N ARG A 141 -11.49 11.00 -22.01
CA ARG A 141 -10.47 10.04 -22.49
C ARG A 141 -9.07 10.63 -22.41
N ARG A 142 -8.89 11.87 -22.88
CA ARG A 142 -7.60 12.56 -22.81
C ARG A 142 -7.14 12.74 -21.36
N VAL A 143 -8.07 13.16 -20.49
CA VAL A 143 -7.80 13.32 -19.06
C VAL A 143 -7.38 11.99 -18.45
N LEU A 144 -8.08 10.88 -18.75
CA LEU A 144 -7.74 9.55 -18.27
C LEU A 144 -6.34 9.12 -18.72
N PHE A 145 -5.98 9.26 -20.00
CA PHE A 145 -4.66 8.88 -20.49
C PHE A 145 -3.53 9.68 -19.83
N MET A 146 -3.74 10.99 -19.65
CA MET A 146 -2.72 11.82 -19.00
C MET A 146 -2.58 11.51 -17.51
N THR A 147 -3.68 11.29 -16.79
CA THR A 147 -3.64 10.89 -15.37
C THR A 147 -2.99 9.53 -15.17
N LEU A 148 -3.31 8.57 -16.03
CA LEU A 148 -2.64 7.28 -16.03
C LEU A 148 -1.15 7.42 -16.35
N GLY A 149 -0.77 8.28 -17.29
CA GLY A 149 0.64 8.60 -17.58
C GLY A 149 1.39 9.12 -16.34
N ILE A 150 0.79 10.06 -15.59
CA ILE A 150 1.38 10.60 -14.35
C ILE A 150 1.52 9.50 -13.28
N ILE A 151 0.57 8.60 -13.16
CA ILE A 151 0.61 7.52 -12.16
C ILE A 151 1.57 6.41 -12.60
N PHE A 152 1.51 5.98 -13.85
CA PHE A 152 2.28 4.82 -14.33
C PHE A 152 3.75 5.11 -14.62
N LEU A 153 4.13 6.37 -14.89
CA LEU A 153 5.53 6.69 -15.16
C LEU A 153 6.46 6.32 -13.98
N PRO A 154 6.21 6.77 -12.72
CA PRO A 154 7.04 6.33 -11.60
C PRO A 154 6.89 4.83 -11.31
N VAL A 155 5.71 4.24 -11.48
CA VAL A 155 5.49 2.80 -11.33
C VAL A 155 6.38 2.01 -12.29
N LEU A 156 6.44 2.42 -13.56
CA LEU A 156 7.27 1.77 -14.57
C LEU A 156 8.76 1.85 -14.20
N VAL A 157 9.23 3.01 -13.77
CA VAL A 157 10.62 3.19 -13.30
C VAL A 157 10.92 2.27 -12.11
N ILE A 158 10.03 2.24 -11.09
CA ILE A 158 10.21 1.44 -9.87
C ILE A 158 10.17 -0.06 -10.18
N VAL A 159 9.24 -0.53 -11.01
CA VAL A 159 9.11 -1.97 -11.32
C VAL A 159 10.18 -2.43 -12.28
N VAL A 160 10.41 -1.70 -13.39
CA VAL A 160 11.29 -2.18 -14.47
C VAL A 160 12.76 -1.92 -14.18
N LEU A 161 13.10 -0.72 -13.65
CA LEU A 161 14.50 -0.35 -13.44
C LEU A 161 15.01 -0.75 -12.05
N GLN A 162 14.15 -0.67 -11.00
CA GLN A 162 14.57 -0.95 -9.62
C GLN A 162 14.20 -2.36 -9.15
N ASN A 163 13.35 -3.09 -9.91
CA ASN A 163 12.81 -4.41 -9.54
C ASN A 163 12.08 -4.41 -8.17
N GLU A 164 11.38 -3.30 -7.85
CA GLU A 164 10.70 -3.08 -6.57
C GLU A 164 9.17 -3.08 -6.78
N THR A 165 8.52 -4.21 -6.53
CA THR A 165 7.08 -4.35 -6.78
C THR A 165 6.21 -3.89 -5.60
N GLY A 166 6.76 -3.92 -4.38
CA GLY A 166 6.03 -3.54 -3.16
C GLY A 166 5.60 -2.07 -3.17
N CYS A 167 6.56 -1.16 -3.37
CA CYS A 167 6.28 0.26 -3.45
C CYS A 167 5.36 0.62 -4.61
N ALA A 168 5.49 -0.08 -5.76
CA ALA A 168 4.66 0.15 -6.94
C ALA A 168 3.18 -0.13 -6.70
N LEU A 169 2.83 -1.15 -5.90
CA LEU A 169 1.45 -1.50 -5.60
C LEU A 169 0.69 -0.36 -4.90
N VAL A 170 1.38 0.45 -4.11
CA VAL A 170 0.76 1.57 -3.38
C VAL A 170 0.18 2.61 -4.33
N PHE A 171 0.72 2.75 -5.55
CA PHE A 171 0.18 3.68 -6.54
C PHE A 171 -1.24 3.31 -7.00
N ALA A 172 -1.70 2.08 -6.76
CA ALA A 172 -3.10 1.71 -6.95
C ALA A 172 -4.05 2.56 -6.08
N ALA A 173 -3.57 3.18 -5.01
CA ALA A 173 -4.32 4.14 -4.19
C ALA A 173 -4.92 5.28 -5.03
N PHE A 174 -4.22 5.73 -6.06
CA PHE A 174 -4.70 6.83 -6.92
C PHE A 174 -5.93 6.47 -7.75
N ILE A 175 -6.27 5.19 -7.91
CA ILE A 175 -7.52 4.75 -8.54
C ILE A 175 -8.73 5.27 -7.75
N PHE A 176 -8.66 5.31 -6.41
CA PHE A 176 -9.71 5.88 -5.57
C PHE A 176 -9.89 7.38 -5.81
N VAL A 177 -8.78 8.11 -6.05
CA VAL A 177 -8.81 9.53 -6.42
C VAL A 177 -9.51 9.73 -7.76
N LEU A 178 -9.13 8.94 -8.78
CA LEU A 178 -9.75 9.02 -10.11
C LEU A 178 -11.24 8.67 -10.08
N TYR A 179 -11.64 7.72 -9.23
CA TYR A 179 -13.05 7.40 -9.01
C TYR A 179 -13.79 8.56 -8.36
N ARG A 180 -13.24 9.17 -7.32
CA ARG A 180 -13.86 10.29 -6.60
C ARG A 180 -14.04 11.52 -7.49
N GLU A 181 -13.08 11.80 -8.37
CA GLU A 181 -13.16 12.91 -9.34
C GLU A 181 -14.01 12.57 -10.58
N GLY A 182 -14.65 11.39 -10.62
CA GLY A 182 -15.58 11.01 -11.70
C GLY A 182 -14.90 10.66 -13.04
N ILE A 183 -13.57 10.52 -13.05
CA ILE A 183 -12.80 10.15 -14.25
C ILE A 183 -12.99 8.66 -14.55
N ILE A 184 -12.97 7.84 -13.50
CA ILE A 184 -13.21 6.40 -13.57
C ILE A 184 -14.58 6.11 -12.96
N PRO A 185 -15.52 5.54 -13.70
CA PRO A 185 -16.80 5.15 -13.14
C PRO A 185 -16.68 3.94 -12.21
N GLY A 186 -17.57 3.85 -11.21
CA GLY A 186 -17.50 2.83 -10.16
C GLY A 186 -17.57 1.38 -10.66
N TYR A 187 -18.15 1.13 -11.83
CA TYR A 187 -18.15 -0.22 -12.40
C TYR A 187 -16.75 -0.69 -12.80
N ILE A 188 -15.76 0.20 -13.05
CA ILE A 188 -14.37 -0.19 -13.31
C ILE A 188 -13.72 -0.72 -12.01
N LEU A 189 -14.02 -0.12 -10.85
CA LEU A 189 -13.55 -0.65 -9.55
C LEU A 189 -14.14 -2.05 -9.29
N LEU A 190 -15.43 -2.21 -9.53
CA LEU A 190 -16.10 -3.52 -9.42
C LEU A 190 -15.49 -4.54 -10.39
N PHE A 191 -15.22 -4.12 -11.63
CA PHE A 191 -14.57 -4.96 -12.64
C PHE A 191 -13.16 -5.40 -12.18
N GLY A 192 -12.35 -4.48 -11.64
CA GLY A 192 -11.02 -4.78 -11.10
C GLY A 192 -11.09 -5.77 -9.93
N LEU A 193 -12.07 -5.60 -9.02
CA LEU A 193 -12.30 -6.54 -7.92
C LEU A 193 -12.67 -7.94 -8.44
N LEU A 194 -13.62 -8.02 -9.36
CA LEU A 194 -14.07 -9.29 -9.95
C LEU A 194 -12.95 -9.98 -10.74
N PHE A 195 -12.13 -9.19 -11.46
CA PHE A 195 -10.95 -9.69 -12.14
C PHE A 195 -9.95 -10.33 -11.15
N SER A 196 -9.66 -9.64 -10.04
CA SER A 196 -8.78 -10.14 -8.99
C SER A 196 -9.31 -11.43 -8.37
N VAL A 197 -10.62 -11.48 -8.08
CA VAL A 197 -11.28 -12.68 -7.55
C VAL A 197 -11.22 -13.84 -8.56
N ALA A 198 -11.52 -13.59 -9.84
CA ALA A 198 -11.44 -14.60 -10.88
C ALA A 198 -10.03 -15.15 -11.05
N TYR A 199 -9.02 -14.27 -11.00
CA TYR A 199 -7.61 -14.62 -11.10
C TYR A 199 -7.18 -15.51 -9.92
N ILE A 200 -7.53 -15.12 -8.69
CA ILE A 200 -7.21 -15.88 -7.47
C ILE A 200 -7.89 -17.26 -7.49
N ILE A 201 -9.19 -17.32 -7.85
CA ILE A 201 -9.93 -18.59 -7.92
C ILE A 201 -9.31 -19.49 -8.98
N GLY A 202 -8.94 -18.96 -10.15
CA GLY A 202 -8.32 -19.73 -11.22
C GLY A 202 -6.95 -20.31 -10.86
N ILE A 203 -6.16 -19.58 -10.02
CA ILE A 203 -4.90 -20.12 -9.50
C ILE A 203 -5.14 -21.18 -8.42
N LYS A 204 -6.03 -20.91 -7.47
CA LYS A 204 -6.27 -21.80 -6.31
C LYS A 204 -6.96 -23.09 -6.71
N TYR A 205 -7.84 -23.03 -7.72
CA TYR A 205 -8.65 -24.15 -8.19
C TYR A 205 -8.51 -24.28 -9.72
N PRO A 206 -7.31 -24.59 -10.23
CA PRO A 206 -7.10 -24.70 -11.66
C PRO A 206 -7.98 -25.81 -12.23
N CYS A 207 -8.62 -25.52 -13.37
CA CYS A 207 -9.19 -26.56 -14.20
C CYS A 207 -8.03 -27.28 -14.87
N THR A 208 -7.56 -28.37 -14.31
CA THR A 208 -6.46 -29.15 -14.85
C THR A 208 -6.91 -29.81 -16.15
N ILE A 209 -6.47 -29.22 -17.27
CA ILE A 209 -6.31 -29.97 -18.50
C ILE A 209 -5.19 -30.95 -18.17
N VAL A 210 -5.47 -32.25 -18.31
CA VAL A 210 -4.53 -33.33 -18.08
C VAL A 210 -3.22 -33.01 -18.79
N HIS A 211 -2.14 -32.74 -18.03
CA HIS A 211 -0.81 -32.67 -18.60
C HIS A 211 -0.42 -34.08 -18.99
N LEU A 212 -0.45 -34.36 -20.28
CA LEU A 212 0.18 -35.55 -20.86
C LEU A 212 1.69 -35.29 -20.82
N ASP A 213 2.42 -36.18 -20.16
CA ASP A 213 3.88 -36.18 -20.23
C ASP A 213 4.35 -36.41 -21.69
N LYS A 214 5.61 -36.13 -21.99
CA LYS A 214 6.19 -36.30 -23.33
C LYS A 214 5.94 -37.71 -23.96
N ASP A 215 5.61 -38.69 -23.12
CA ASP A 215 5.28 -40.07 -23.50
C ASP A 215 3.78 -40.36 -23.56
N PHE A 216 2.91 -39.34 -23.64
CA PHE A 216 1.45 -39.50 -23.68
C PHE A 216 0.84 -40.30 -22.52
N LYS A 217 1.57 -40.48 -21.41
CA LYS A 217 1.03 -41.11 -20.20
C LYS A 217 0.43 -40.10 -19.28
N PRO A 218 -0.78 -40.29 -18.75
CA PRO A 218 -1.36 -39.40 -17.74
C PRO A 218 -0.47 -39.45 -16.50
N THR A 219 0.19 -38.31 -16.20
CA THR A 219 0.93 -38.16 -14.95
C THR A 219 -0.03 -38.21 -13.78
N LYS A 220 0.27 -39.09 -12.85
CA LYS A 220 -0.41 -39.48 -11.61
C LYS A 220 -1.50 -38.54 -11.11
N GLU A 221 -2.65 -39.17 -10.90
CA GLU A 221 -3.86 -38.79 -10.20
C GLU A 221 -4.67 -37.66 -10.85
N PRO A 222 -5.92 -37.96 -11.25
CA PRO A 222 -6.86 -36.90 -11.59
C PRO A 222 -7.03 -36.06 -10.33
N THR A 223 -6.38 -34.88 -10.30
CA THR A 223 -6.73 -33.88 -9.33
C THR A 223 -8.24 -33.72 -9.41
N GLU A 224 -8.94 -33.94 -8.31
CA GLU A 224 -10.38 -33.81 -8.25
C GLU A 224 -10.74 -32.49 -8.92
N PHE A 225 -11.48 -32.59 -10.01
CA PHE A 225 -11.98 -31.45 -10.74
C PHE A 225 -12.82 -30.65 -9.74
N HIS A 226 -12.39 -29.46 -9.35
CA HIS A 226 -13.12 -28.64 -8.38
C HIS A 226 -14.37 -28.05 -9.07
N PHE A 227 -15.29 -28.93 -9.50
CA PHE A 227 -16.57 -28.56 -10.09
C PHE A 227 -17.32 -27.51 -9.25
N LYS A 228 -17.18 -27.58 -7.93
CA LYS A 228 -17.82 -26.64 -7.02
C LYS A 228 -17.31 -25.21 -7.22
N ALA A 229 -15.98 -25.00 -7.35
CA ALA A 229 -15.41 -23.66 -7.54
C ALA A 229 -15.74 -23.11 -8.93
N LEU A 230 -15.65 -23.94 -9.97
CA LEU A 230 -16.05 -23.56 -11.32
C LEU A 230 -17.56 -23.26 -11.38
N ALA A 231 -18.39 -24.09 -10.75
CA ALA A 231 -19.84 -23.87 -10.69
C ALA A 231 -20.19 -22.57 -9.97
N ILE A 232 -19.56 -22.26 -8.83
CA ILE A 232 -19.75 -20.99 -8.10
C ILE A 232 -19.32 -19.82 -9.00
N PHE A 233 -18.17 -19.92 -9.66
CA PHE A 233 -17.67 -18.85 -10.53
C PHE A 233 -18.61 -18.61 -11.72
N VAL A 234 -19.04 -19.65 -12.41
CA VAL A 234 -20.01 -19.59 -13.51
C VAL A 234 -21.35 -19.08 -13.03
N PHE A 235 -21.82 -19.52 -11.85
CA PHE A 235 -23.06 -19.04 -11.23
C PHE A 235 -23.01 -17.53 -10.93
N VAL A 236 -21.90 -17.02 -10.36
CA VAL A 236 -21.72 -15.59 -10.08
C VAL A 236 -21.71 -14.77 -11.40
N LEU A 237 -21.03 -15.25 -12.43
CA LEU A 237 -21.04 -14.62 -13.75
C LEU A 237 -22.43 -14.60 -14.38
N ALA A 238 -23.16 -15.74 -14.31
CA ALA A 238 -24.51 -15.86 -14.81
C ALA A 238 -25.48 -14.94 -14.04
N LEU A 239 -25.36 -14.89 -12.71
CA LEU A 239 -26.17 -14.00 -11.86
C LEU A 239 -25.91 -12.53 -12.21
N MET A 240 -24.66 -12.12 -12.42
CA MET A 240 -24.33 -10.77 -12.85
C MET A 240 -24.90 -10.45 -14.23
N ALA A 241 -24.84 -11.38 -15.17
CA ALA A 241 -25.42 -11.22 -16.50
C ALA A 241 -26.95 -11.10 -16.42
N VAL A 242 -27.61 -11.94 -15.59
CA VAL A 242 -29.06 -11.89 -15.37
C VAL A 242 -29.47 -10.57 -14.71
N VAL A 243 -28.81 -10.15 -13.64
CA VAL A 243 -29.07 -8.85 -12.96
C VAL A 243 -28.94 -7.71 -13.96
N ARG A 244 -27.89 -7.70 -14.78
CA ARG A 244 -27.69 -6.68 -15.78
C ARG A 244 -28.77 -6.68 -16.85
N LEU A 245 -29.18 -7.84 -17.33
CA LEU A 245 -30.26 -8.00 -18.31
C LEU A 245 -31.65 -7.61 -17.77
N LEU A 246 -31.85 -7.78 -16.46
CA LEU A 246 -33.11 -7.38 -15.80
C LEU A 246 -33.18 -5.89 -15.51
N MET A 247 -32.04 -5.26 -15.18
CA MET A 247 -31.97 -3.84 -14.77
C MET A 247 -31.80 -2.86 -15.94
N ILE A 248 -31.35 -3.32 -17.10
CA ILE A 248 -31.03 -2.46 -18.26
C ILE A 248 -31.91 -2.83 -19.44
N ARG A 249 -32.26 -1.85 -20.27
CA ARG A 249 -33.03 -2.09 -21.52
C ARG A 249 -32.33 -3.17 -22.36
N ARG A 250 -33.08 -4.16 -22.82
CA ARG A 250 -32.59 -5.32 -23.60
C ARG A 250 -32.19 -4.90 -25.03
N THR A 251 -31.09 -4.17 -25.16
CA THR A 251 -30.52 -3.86 -26.47
C THR A 251 -29.49 -4.93 -26.85
N LEU A 252 -29.31 -5.14 -28.14
CA LEU A 252 -28.32 -6.09 -28.67
C LEU A 252 -26.92 -5.76 -28.11
N LYS A 253 -26.59 -4.48 -27.95
CA LYS A 253 -25.32 -4.01 -27.39
C LYS A 253 -25.11 -4.49 -25.95
N GLU A 254 -26.14 -4.48 -25.11
CA GLU A 254 -26.06 -4.93 -23.71
C GLU A 254 -25.89 -6.44 -23.60
N ILE A 255 -26.54 -7.19 -24.47
CA ILE A 255 -26.37 -8.65 -24.53
C ILE A 255 -24.94 -9.00 -24.96
N LEU A 256 -24.42 -8.36 -26.01
CA LEU A 256 -23.06 -8.58 -26.50
C LEU A 256 -22.01 -8.19 -25.43
N LEU A 257 -22.23 -7.08 -24.69
CA LEU A 257 -21.33 -6.66 -23.63
C LEU A 257 -21.35 -7.64 -22.46
N SER A 258 -22.52 -8.17 -22.07
CA SER A 258 -22.63 -9.18 -21.02
C SER A 258 -21.93 -10.48 -21.42
N LEU A 259 -22.08 -10.90 -22.67
CA LEU A 259 -21.37 -12.06 -23.21
C LEU A 259 -19.85 -11.86 -23.22
N ALA A 260 -19.40 -10.69 -23.66
CA ALA A 260 -17.98 -10.32 -23.66
C ALA A 260 -17.38 -10.35 -22.25
N LEU A 261 -18.10 -9.87 -21.22
CA LEU A 261 -17.67 -9.96 -19.83
C LEU A 261 -17.57 -11.40 -19.33
N ILE A 262 -18.53 -12.27 -19.66
CA ILE A 262 -18.48 -13.68 -19.31
C ILE A 262 -17.25 -14.34 -19.95
N VAL A 263 -17.03 -14.10 -21.23
CA VAL A 263 -15.86 -14.64 -21.96
C VAL A 263 -14.55 -14.13 -21.35
N PHE A 264 -14.50 -12.84 -21.01
CA PHE A 264 -13.30 -12.24 -20.41
C PHE A 264 -12.98 -12.85 -19.02
N PHE A 265 -13.97 -12.94 -18.13
CA PHE A 265 -13.73 -13.53 -16.79
C PHE A 265 -13.43 -15.04 -16.85
N SER A 266 -14.11 -15.77 -17.75
CA SER A 266 -13.78 -17.17 -17.98
C SER A 266 -12.37 -17.33 -18.54
N GLY A 267 -11.99 -16.48 -19.52
CA GLY A 267 -10.64 -16.43 -20.04
C GLY A 267 -9.60 -16.15 -18.95
N THR A 268 -9.87 -15.19 -18.06
CA THR A 268 -9.01 -14.90 -16.91
C THR A 268 -8.84 -16.11 -16.00
N TYR A 269 -9.92 -16.81 -15.68
CA TYR A 269 -9.89 -18.02 -14.88
C TYR A 269 -8.98 -19.10 -15.49
N PHE A 270 -9.16 -19.40 -16.78
CA PHE A 270 -8.38 -20.45 -17.46
C PHE A 270 -6.91 -20.05 -17.72
N THR A 271 -6.63 -18.74 -17.91
CA THR A 271 -5.27 -18.27 -18.19
C THR A 271 -4.46 -17.99 -16.92
N SER A 272 -5.10 -17.84 -15.78
CA SER A 272 -4.42 -17.46 -14.52
C SER A 272 -3.31 -18.43 -14.10
N PRO A 273 -3.43 -19.79 -14.19
CA PRO A 273 -2.33 -20.70 -13.88
C PRO A 273 -1.16 -20.54 -14.84
N ILE A 274 -1.44 -20.32 -16.13
CA ILE A 274 -0.42 -20.14 -17.17
C ILE A 274 0.37 -18.84 -16.93
N ILE A 275 -0.33 -17.77 -16.55
CA ILE A 275 0.29 -16.50 -16.23
C ILE A 275 1.15 -16.64 -14.97
N LEU A 276 0.66 -17.34 -13.94
CA LEU A 276 1.41 -17.57 -12.70
C LEU A 276 2.75 -18.26 -12.98
N GLU A 277 2.77 -19.29 -13.86
CA GLU A 277 4.01 -20.00 -14.17
C GLU A 277 5.04 -19.16 -14.96
N LYS A 278 4.60 -18.11 -15.65
CA LYS A 278 5.48 -17.15 -16.35
C LYS A 278 6.01 -16.02 -15.46
N LEU A 279 5.50 -15.88 -14.22
CA LEU A 279 5.99 -14.87 -13.28
C LEU A 279 7.41 -15.22 -12.79
N PRO A 280 8.21 -14.21 -12.40
CA PRO A 280 9.48 -14.43 -11.70
C PRO A 280 9.32 -15.34 -10.49
N ASP A 281 10.31 -16.19 -10.21
CA ASP A 281 10.21 -17.23 -9.17
C ASP A 281 9.89 -16.69 -7.78
N HIS A 282 10.37 -15.49 -7.43
CA HIS A 282 10.08 -14.85 -6.15
C HIS A 282 8.59 -14.45 -6.02
N MET A 283 7.96 -13.96 -7.09
CA MET A 283 6.53 -13.61 -7.09
C MET A 283 5.67 -14.87 -7.12
N LYS A 284 6.02 -15.82 -7.95
CA LYS A 284 5.35 -17.13 -8.04
C LYS A 284 5.36 -17.84 -6.69
N GLY A 285 6.50 -17.89 -6.01
CA GLY A 285 6.65 -18.50 -4.69
C GLY A 285 5.75 -17.85 -3.65
N ARG A 286 5.75 -16.52 -3.56
CA ARG A 286 4.89 -15.76 -2.61
C ARG A 286 3.39 -16.03 -2.85
N ILE A 287 2.95 -16.04 -4.10
CA ILE A 287 1.54 -16.28 -4.45
C ILE A 287 1.14 -17.73 -4.17
N LYS A 288 1.97 -18.72 -4.55
CA LYS A 288 1.68 -20.13 -4.28
C LYS A 288 1.61 -20.43 -2.79
N CYS A 289 2.57 -19.94 -2.01
CA CYS A 289 2.56 -20.11 -0.56
C CYS A 289 1.35 -19.44 0.09
N TRP A 290 1.03 -18.20 -0.30
CA TRP A 290 -0.14 -17.47 0.22
C TRP A 290 -1.46 -18.19 -0.04
N LEU A 291 -1.63 -18.78 -1.23
CA LEU A 291 -2.83 -19.55 -1.58
C LEU A 291 -2.88 -20.95 -0.96
N GLY A 292 -1.83 -21.36 -0.24
CA GLY A 292 -1.73 -22.70 0.35
C GLY A 292 -1.61 -23.82 -0.70
N LEU A 293 -1.03 -23.50 -1.86
CA LEU A 293 -0.78 -24.50 -2.89
C LEU A 293 0.42 -25.38 -2.52
N PRO A 294 0.45 -26.66 -2.96
CA PRO A 294 1.56 -27.54 -2.68
C PRO A 294 2.85 -26.98 -3.33
N VAL A 295 3.85 -26.73 -2.50
CA VAL A 295 5.17 -26.24 -2.90
C VAL A 295 6.26 -27.08 -2.23
N PRO A 296 7.47 -27.18 -2.82
CA PRO A 296 8.62 -27.79 -2.15
C PRO A 296 8.91 -27.10 -0.80
N ARG A 297 9.36 -27.87 0.21
CA ARG A 297 9.64 -27.34 1.55
C ARG A 297 10.61 -26.16 1.52
N ALA A 298 11.65 -26.21 0.70
CA ALA A 298 12.60 -25.11 0.55
C ALA A 298 11.94 -23.81 0.02
N MET A 299 10.91 -23.92 -0.83
CA MET A 299 10.13 -22.76 -1.30
C MET A 299 9.21 -22.24 -0.20
N HIS A 300 8.57 -23.11 0.56
CA HIS A 300 7.73 -22.75 1.70
C HIS A 300 8.57 -22.00 2.76
N ASP A 301 9.70 -22.58 3.16
CA ASP A 301 10.61 -21.98 4.13
C ASP A 301 11.16 -20.62 3.67
N LYS A 302 11.27 -20.40 2.36
CA LYS A 302 11.76 -19.12 1.82
C LYS A 302 10.70 -18.03 1.75
N TYR A 303 9.43 -18.36 1.45
CA TYR A 303 8.41 -17.38 1.10
C TYR A 303 7.22 -17.32 2.07
N ALA A 304 6.93 -18.39 2.83
CA ALA A 304 5.84 -18.44 3.79
C ALA A 304 6.31 -18.24 5.25
N TYR A 305 7.57 -18.56 5.57
CA TYR A 305 8.10 -18.57 6.92
C TYR A 305 7.75 -17.30 7.72
N ASN A 306 7.97 -16.11 7.13
CA ASN A 306 7.70 -14.84 7.82
C ASN A 306 6.22 -14.69 8.20
N THR A 307 5.31 -15.07 7.30
CA THR A 307 3.87 -15.00 7.55
C THR A 307 3.44 -16.02 8.60
N ASP A 308 3.95 -17.24 8.53
CA ASP A 308 3.63 -18.30 9.48
C ASP A 308 4.07 -17.93 10.89
N GLN A 309 5.31 -17.45 11.03
CA GLN A 309 5.82 -16.99 12.32
C GLN A 309 5.06 -15.75 12.84
N SER A 310 4.67 -14.84 11.94
CA SER A 310 3.84 -13.69 12.30
C SER A 310 2.46 -14.11 12.82
N MET A 311 1.80 -15.05 12.14
CA MET A 311 0.50 -15.58 12.59
C MET A 311 0.62 -16.32 13.93
N ILE A 312 1.70 -17.09 14.16
CA ILE A 312 1.97 -17.74 15.43
C ILE A 312 2.17 -16.70 16.54
N ALA A 313 2.93 -15.64 16.27
CA ALA A 313 3.16 -14.56 17.22
C ALA A 313 1.84 -13.88 17.61
N ILE A 314 1.04 -13.42 16.64
CA ILE A 314 -0.25 -12.77 16.85
C ILE A 314 -1.21 -13.70 17.61
N GLY A 315 -1.32 -14.96 17.17
CA GLY A 315 -2.21 -15.94 17.80
C GLY A 315 -1.83 -16.26 19.25
N SER A 316 -0.52 -16.20 19.57
CA SER A 316 -0.03 -16.45 20.92
C SER A 316 -0.33 -15.33 21.93
N GLY A 317 -0.68 -14.11 21.45
CA GLY A 317 -1.01 -12.97 22.30
C GLY A 317 -2.41 -13.02 22.92
N GLY A 318 -3.35 -13.78 22.33
CA GLY A 318 -4.73 -13.86 22.83
C GLY A 318 -5.43 -12.49 22.89
N TRP A 319 -6.27 -12.28 23.90
CA TRP A 319 -7.06 -11.04 24.04
C TRP A 319 -6.24 -9.84 24.53
N PHE A 320 -5.36 -10.01 25.52
CA PHE A 320 -4.67 -8.92 26.21
C PHE A 320 -3.15 -8.91 25.99
N GLY A 321 -2.63 -9.85 25.23
CA GLY A 321 -1.21 -9.98 24.98
C GLY A 321 -0.45 -10.65 26.12
N LYS A 322 0.84 -10.88 25.87
CA LYS A 322 1.80 -11.44 26.87
C LYS A 322 2.35 -10.36 27.80
N GLY A 323 2.16 -9.09 27.45
CA GLY A 323 2.77 -7.94 28.13
C GLY A 323 3.96 -7.37 27.37
N TYR A 324 4.22 -6.08 27.60
CA TYR A 324 5.33 -5.35 26.97
C TYR A 324 6.68 -5.98 27.32
N LEU A 325 7.55 -6.19 26.34
CA LEU A 325 8.85 -6.87 26.41
C LEU A 325 8.77 -8.36 26.84
N GLN A 326 7.57 -8.96 26.82
CA GLN A 326 7.40 -10.38 27.21
C GLN A 326 7.02 -11.28 26.01
N GLY A 327 7.04 -10.76 24.81
CA GLY A 327 6.82 -11.52 23.58
C GLY A 327 7.91 -12.56 23.37
N THR A 328 7.56 -13.83 23.28
CA THR A 328 8.53 -14.91 23.08
C THR A 328 9.01 -15.00 21.64
N GLN A 329 8.09 -14.89 20.67
CA GLN A 329 8.43 -14.91 19.24
C GLN A 329 9.23 -13.66 18.87
N THR A 330 8.83 -12.51 19.37
CA THR A 330 9.50 -11.22 19.16
C THR A 330 10.89 -11.21 19.76
N LYS A 331 11.02 -11.60 21.03
CA LYS A 331 12.30 -11.59 21.77
C LYS A 331 13.36 -12.50 21.17
N PHE A 332 12.97 -13.68 20.69
CA PHE A 332 13.89 -14.63 20.06
C PHE A 332 14.05 -14.40 18.55
N ARG A 333 13.45 -13.34 17.99
CA ARG A 333 13.55 -12.95 16.59
C ARG A 333 13.17 -14.06 15.62
N PHE A 334 12.12 -14.82 15.94
CA PHE A 334 11.62 -15.86 15.05
C PHE A 334 10.96 -15.28 13.79
N VAL A 335 10.44 -14.03 13.86
CA VAL A 335 9.89 -13.32 12.70
C VAL A 335 10.98 -12.46 12.08
N PRO A 336 11.51 -12.80 10.89
CA PRO A 336 12.42 -11.90 10.17
C PRO A 336 11.75 -10.58 9.82
N GLU A 337 12.51 -9.47 9.83
CA GLU A 337 12.03 -8.12 9.51
C GLU A 337 10.85 -7.68 10.41
N GLN A 338 10.82 -8.14 11.67
CA GLN A 338 9.74 -7.80 12.60
C GLN A 338 9.69 -6.32 12.96
N GLU A 339 10.81 -5.60 12.90
CA GLU A 339 10.88 -4.17 13.17
C GLU A 339 10.44 -3.30 11.98
N THR A 340 10.42 -3.84 10.76
CA THR A 340 10.07 -3.12 9.54
C THR A 340 8.67 -3.52 9.04
N ASP A 341 8.60 -4.55 8.21
CA ASP A 341 7.39 -4.94 7.49
C ASP A 341 6.39 -5.71 8.35
N PHE A 342 6.87 -6.43 9.36
CA PHE A 342 6.06 -7.27 10.24
C PHE A 342 5.84 -6.70 11.64
N ILE A 343 6.03 -5.38 11.84
CA ILE A 343 5.92 -4.76 13.18
C ILE A 343 4.57 -5.02 13.86
N PHE A 344 3.50 -5.19 13.10
CA PHE A 344 2.17 -5.48 13.60
C PHE A 344 2.09 -6.82 14.36
N CYS A 345 2.98 -7.80 14.06
CA CYS A 345 3.02 -9.06 14.81
C CYS A 345 3.52 -8.86 16.25
N THR A 346 4.46 -7.93 16.47
CA THR A 346 4.92 -7.55 17.81
C THR A 346 3.78 -7.00 18.66
N VAL A 347 2.96 -6.12 18.04
CA VAL A 347 1.74 -5.61 18.70
C VAL A 347 0.80 -6.75 19.06
N GLY A 348 0.56 -7.69 18.12
CA GLY A 348 -0.34 -8.82 18.33
C GLY A 348 0.15 -9.74 19.46
N GLU A 349 1.44 -9.98 19.57
CA GLU A 349 2.01 -10.82 20.61
C GLU A 349 1.99 -10.14 21.98
N GLU A 350 2.39 -8.86 22.06
CA GLU A 350 2.58 -8.17 23.35
C GLU A 350 1.32 -7.54 23.91
N TRP A 351 0.43 -7.00 23.03
CA TRP A 351 -0.78 -6.27 23.42
C TRP A 351 -2.06 -7.03 23.06
N GLY A 352 -1.96 -8.15 22.37
CA GLY A 352 -3.07 -9.02 22.00
C GLY A 352 -4.06 -8.38 21.04
N PHE A 353 -5.27 -8.95 21.01
CA PHE A 353 -6.37 -8.47 20.15
C PHE A 353 -6.77 -7.02 20.48
N VAL A 354 -6.82 -6.65 21.76
CA VAL A 354 -7.20 -5.30 22.18
C VAL A 354 -6.20 -4.27 21.66
N GLY A 355 -4.89 -4.54 21.74
CA GLY A 355 -3.86 -3.65 21.23
C GLY A 355 -3.88 -3.50 19.71
N THR A 356 -4.04 -4.62 18.99
CA THR A 356 -4.13 -4.61 17.52
C THR A 356 -5.38 -3.86 17.05
N ALA A 357 -6.54 -4.10 17.68
CA ALA A 357 -7.78 -3.40 17.38
C ALA A 357 -7.64 -1.88 17.65
N PHE A 358 -7.02 -1.50 18.76
CA PHE A 358 -6.78 -0.10 19.09
C PHE A 358 -5.94 0.61 18.01
N ILE A 359 -4.84 0.00 17.56
CA ILE A 359 -4.00 0.57 16.50
C ILE A 359 -4.79 0.72 15.20
N ILE A 360 -5.52 -0.30 14.77
CA ILE A 360 -6.37 -0.24 13.57
C ILE A 360 -7.39 0.90 13.68
N ILE A 361 -8.05 1.05 14.84
CA ILE A 361 -9.01 2.12 15.08
C ILE A 361 -8.33 3.50 14.96
N VAL A 362 -7.13 3.69 15.52
CA VAL A 362 -6.39 4.95 15.42
C VAL A 362 -6.08 5.30 13.96
N TYR A 363 -5.66 4.31 13.14
CA TYR A 363 -5.47 4.52 11.70
C TYR A 363 -6.78 4.83 10.97
N LEU A 364 -7.86 4.15 11.29
CA LEU A 364 -9.18 4.43 10.70
C LEU A 364 -9.65 5.85 11.05
N ILE A 365 -9.44 6.29 12.29
CA ILE A 365 -9.74 7.67 12.70
C ILE A 365 -8.89 8.66 11.88
N LEU A 366 -7.59 8.40 11.69
CA LEU A 366 -6.73 9.23 10.85
C LEU A 366 -7.27 9.30 9.41
N ILE A 367 -7.56 8.17 8.78
CA ILE A 367 -8.04 8.10 7.41
C ILE A 367 -9.38 8.81 7.24
N ILE A 368 -10.33 8.58 8.15
CA ILE A 368 -11.64 9.25 8.15
C ILE A 368 -11.44 10.76 8.34
N ARG A 369 -10.55 11.17 9.24
CA ARG A 369 -10.23 12.59 9.45
C ARG A 369 -9.67 13.23 8.18
N LEU A 370 -8.74 12.56 7.49
CA LEU A 370 -8.18 13.04 6.23
C LEU A 370 -9.26 13.17 5.13
N ILE A 371 -10.21 12.24 5.05
CA ILE A 371 -11.34 12.32 4.12
C ILE A 371 -12.24 13.53 4.46
N ILE A 372 -12.59 13.72 5.75
CA ILE A 372 -13.41 14.87 6.19
C ILE A 372 -12.67 16.18 5.88
N MET A 373 -11.35 16.23 6.12
CA MET A 373 -10.54 17.39 5.78
C MET A 373 -10.53 17.63 4.27
N SER A 374 -10.50 16.60 3.43
CA SER A 374 -10.53 16.71 1.99
C SER A 374 -11.88 17.23 1.48
N GLU A 375 -13.00 16.78 2.03
CA GLU A 375 -14.35 17.23 1.62
C GLU A 375 -14.61 18.70 1.96
N ARG A 376 -14.02 19.22 3.03
CA ARG A 376 -14.21 20.64 3.41
C ARG A 376 -13.37 21.64 2.61
N GLN A 377 -12.50 21.16 1.67
CA GLN A 377 -11.64 22.04 0.89
C GLN A 377 -12.41 22.85 -0.15
N ARG A 378 -12.01 24.11 -0.32
CA ARG A 378 -12.51 24.99 -1.39
C ARG A 378 -11.69 24.88 -2.67
N SER A 379 -10.42 24.50 -2.55
CA SER A 379 -9.49 24.29 -3.68
C SER A 379 -9.56 22.85 -4.14
N ASP A 380 -9.80 22.65 -5.46
CA ASP A 380 -9.76 21.33 -6.08
C ASP A 380 -8.39 20.65 -5.91
N PHE A 381 -7.30 21.42 -6.03
CA PHE A 381 -5.95 20.92 -5.80
C PHE A 381 -5.81 20.28 -4.42
N THR A 382 -6.22 21.00 -3.37
CA THR A 382 -6.10 20.52 -2.00
C THR A 382 -7.00 19.31 -1.74
N ARG A 383 -8.22 19.33 -2.30
CA ARG A 383 -9.18 18.21 -2.19
C ARG A 383 -8.62 16.95 -2.81
N ILE A 384 -8.15 17.02 -4.06
CA ILE A 384 -7.62 15.88 -4.81
C ILE A 384 -6.37 15.32 -4.12
N PHE A 385 -5.46 16.20 -3.69
CA PHE A 385 -4.26 15.78 -2.96
C PHE A 385 -4.63 15.09 -1.64
N GLY A 386 -5.58 15.63 -0.87
CA GLY A 386 -6.03 15.07 0.39
C GLY A 386 -6.64 13.66 0.24
N TYR A 387 -7.43 13.42 -0.80
CA TYR A 387 -7.89 12.07 -1.12
C TYR A 387 -6.73 11.13 -1.48
N GLY A 388 -5.70 11.62 -2.18
CA GLY A 388 -4.49 10.88 -2.45
C GLY A 388 -3.77 10.46 -1.17
N VAL A 389 -3.64 11.39 -0.22
CA VAL A 389 -3.05 11.13 1.11
C VAL A 389 -3.84 10.04 1.84
N ALA A 390 -5.17 10.21 1.97
CA ALA A 390 -6.03 9.24 2.65
C ALA A 390 -5.95 7.85 2.00
N ALA A 391 -5.96 7.77 0.66
CA ALA A 391 -5.88 6.52 -0.08
C ALA A 391 -4.53 5.82 0.09
N ILE A 392 -3.41 6.54 0.12
CA ILE A 392 -2.08 5.98 0.38
C ILE A 392 -2.03 5.37 1.78
N PHE A 393 -2.49 6.08 2.81
CA PHE A 393 -2.56 5.54 4.18
C PHE A 393 -3.44 4.29 4.27
N PHE A 394 -4.58 4.30 3.59
CA PHE A 394 -5.52 3.19 3.55
C PHE A 394 -4.90 1.93 2.92
N ILE A 395 -4.24 2.06 1.77
CA ILE A 395 -3.57 0.92 1.12
C ILE A 395 -2.43 0.38 1.98
N HIS A 396 -1.60 1.26 2.58
CA HIS A 396 -0.54 0.81 3.49
C HIS A 396 -1.08 0.03 4.68
N LEU A 397 -2.16 0.52 5.32
CA LEU A 397 -2.80 -0.17 6.44
C LEU A 397 -3.32 -1.56 6.04
N ILE A 398 -4.12 -1.63 4.96
CA ILE A 398 -4.71 -2.90 4.52
C ILE A 398 -3.64 -3.91 4.14
N VAL A 399 -2.62 -3.47 3.38
CA VAL A 399 -1.61 -4.40 2.89
C VAL A 399 -0.69 -4.85 4.02
N ASN A 400 -0.22 -3.93 4.89
CA ASN A 400 0.65 -4.30 5.99
C ASN A 400 -0.04 -5.24 6.99
N VAL A 401 -1.23 -4.86 7.48
CA VAL A 401 -2.01 -5.72 8.38
C VAL A 401 -2.40 -7.02 7.68
N GLY A 402 -2.89 -6.94 6.43
CA GLY A 402 -3.32 -8.10 5.66
C GLY A 402 -2.22 -9.14 5.43
N MET A 403 -0.96 -8.70 5.17
CA MET A 403 0.14 -9.65 4.99
C MET A 403 0.62 -10.26 6.31
N THR A 404 0.55 -9.52 7.43
CA THR A 404 0.95 -10.05 8.75
C THR A 404 -0.01 -11.11 9.30
N ILE A 405 -1.30 -11.02 8.96
CA ILE A 405 -2.33 -11.99 9.33
C ILE A 405 -2.63 -13.04 8.22
N GLY A 406 -1.82 -13.07 7.15
CA GLY A 406 -1.94 -14.04 6.08
C GLY A 406 -3.10 -13.82 5.09
N LEU A 407 -3.84 -12.70 5.17
CA LEU A 407 -4.92 -12.37 4.21
C LEU A 407 -4.41 -11.91 2.85
N LEU A 408 -3.19 -11.38 2.79
CA LEU A 408 -2.53 -10.92 1.57
C LEU A 408 -1.14 -11.56 1.45
N PRO A 409 -0.60 -11.71 0.23
CA PRO A 409 0.77 -12.18 0.06
C PRO A 409 1.76 -11.18 0.64
N VAL A 410 2.94 -11.65 1.05
CA VAL A 410 4.02 -10.78 1.54
C VAL A 410 4.50 -9.86 0.43
N ILE A 411 4.30 -8.57 0.60
CA ILE A 411 4.66 -7.54 -0.36
C ILE A 411 5.88 -6.75 0.11
N GLY A 412 6.01 -6.56 1.43
CA GLY A 412 7.13 -5.83 2.03
C GLY A 412 6.92 -4.32 1.97
N ILE A 413 5.83 -3.81 2.55
CA ILE A 413 5.59 -2.37 2.72
C ILE A 413 5.39 -2.03 4.19
N PRO A 414 5.99 -0.92 4.66
CA PRO A 414 5.93 -0.54 6.07
C PRO A 414 4.56 0.00 6.46
N LEU A 415 4.23 -0.11 7.76
CA LEU A 415 3.09 0.56 8.36
C LEU A 415 3.45 2.03 8.64
N PRO A 416 2.75 3.03 8.06
CA PRO A 416 3.11 4.43 8.15
C PRO A 416 3.26 4.91 9.60
N PHE A 417 4.33 5.65 9.92
CA PHE A 417 4.66 6.16 11.27
C PHE A 417 4.96 5.11 12.35
N PHE A 418 4.69 3.85 12.08
CA PHE A 418 4.77 2.79 13.07
C PHE A 418 5.98 1.86 12.86
N SER A 419 6.25 1.47 11.60
CA SER A 419 7.39 0.64 11.23
C SER A 419 8.71 1.38 11.32
N TYR A 420 9.79 0.64 11.59
CA TYR A 420 11.14 1.14 11.46
C TYR A 420 11.46 1.48 10.00
N GLY A 421 11.98 2.70 9.78
CA GLY A 421 12.44 3.12 8.46
C GLY A 421 12.53 4.64 8.33
N GLY A 422 13.75 5.16 8.17
CA GLY A 422 13.98 6.60 8.08
C GLY A 422 13.31 7.23 6.86
N SER A 423 13.50 6.64 5.67
CA SER A 423 12.95 7.17 4.41
C SER A 423 11.41 7.14 4.40
N SER A 424 10.80 6.06 4.89
CA SER A 424 9.35 5.93 4.96
C SER A 424 8.75 6.91 5.96
N LEU A 425 9.32 7.04 7.17
CA LEU A 425 8.86 7.98 8.19
C LEU A 425 8.92 9.43 7.68
N ILE A 426 10.04 9.83 7.08
CA ILE A 426 10.21 11.17 6.50
C ILE A 426 9.20 11.38 5.37
N SER A 427 9.05 10.43 4.46
CA SER A 427 8.13 10.54 3.32
C SER A 427 6.66 10.67 3.75
N PHE A 428 6.21 9.84 4.71
CA PHE A 428 4.85 9.94 5.24
C PHE A 428 4.62 11.22 6.02
N THR A 429 5.65 11.73 6.71
CA THR A 429 5.57 13.02 7.39
C THR A 429 5.39 14.15 6.38
N ILE A 430 6.19 14.17 5.30
CA ILE A 430 6.04 15.15 4.22
C ILE A 430 4.64 15.07 3.62
N LEU A 431 4.20 13.85 3.25
CA LEU A 431 2.87 13.61 2.68
C LEU A 431 1.75 14.19 3.56
N LEU A 432 1.77 13.87 4.85
CA LEU A 432 0.75 14.31 5.80
C LEU A 432 0.78 15.81 6.03
N PHE A 433 1.97 16.36 6.31
CA PHE A 433 2.09 17.76 6.70
C PHE A 433 1.95 18.75 5.54
N ILE A 434 2.24 18.35 4.30
CA ILE A 434 1.82 19.13 3.13
C ILE A 434 0.30 19.28 3.12
N PHE A 435 -0.44 18.19 3.34
CA PHE A 435 -1.90 18.26 3.37
C PHE A 435 -2.43 19.08 4.55
N VAL A 436 -1.88 18.91 5.76
CA VAL A 436 -2.23 19.72 6.94
C VAL A 436 -1.96 21.21 6.68
N LYS A 437 -0.85 21.54 6.01
CA LYS A 437 -0.56 22.93 5.62
C LYS A 437 -1.55 23.46 4.60
N LEU A 438 -1.86 22.71 3.56
CA LEU A 438 -2.87 23.07 2.56
C LEU A 438 -4.25 23.30 3.22
N ASP A 439 -4.65 22.43 4.17
CA ASP A 439 -5.89 22.58 4.91
C ASP A 439 -5.91 23.81 5.81
N SER A 440 -4.78 24.16 6.44
CA SER A 440 -4.71 25.35 7.31
C SER A 440 -5.01 26.64 6.56
N GLN A 441 -4.74 26.68 5.26
CA GLN A 441 -4.99 27.84 4.39
C GLN A 441 -6.31 27.76 3.59
N ARG A 442 -7.21 26.80 3.88
CA ARG A 442 -8.47 26.57 3.16
C ARG A 442 -9.41 27.77 3.10
N LEU A 443 -9.31 28.70 4.05
CA LEU A 443 -10.10 29.93 4.12
C LEU A 443 -9.47 31.09 3.34
N LEU A 444 -8.19 30.99 2.99
CA LEU A 444 -7.54 31.96 2.12
C LEU A 444 -8.02 31.67 0.70
N ILE A 445 -8.87 32.53 0.18
CA ILE A 445 -9.28 32.45 -1.23
C ILE A 445 -8.04 32.82 -2.04
N LEU A 446 -7.40 31.82 -2.60
CA LEU A 446 -6.41 32.04 -3.66
C LEU A 446 -7.19 32.54 -4.87
N ARG A 447 -7.25 33.86 -5.04
CA ARG A 447 -7.74 34.51 -6.25
C ARG A 447 -6.76 34.32 -7.38
#